data_1683c7e75b49976e13ed86fd82f29739
#
_entry.id   1683c7e75b49976e13ed86fd82f29739
#
_cell.length_a   1.000
_cell.length_b   1.000
_cell.length_c   1.000
_cell.angle_alpha   90.00
_cell.angle_beta   90.00
_cell.angle_gamma   90.00
#
_symmetry.space_group_name_H-M   'P 1'
#
loop_
_entity.id
_entity.type
_entity.pdbx_description
1 polymer ?
#
loop_
_entity_poly.entity_id
_entity_poly.type
_entity_poly.pdbx_seq_one_letter_code
_entity_poly.pdbx_strand_id
1 'polypeptide(L)'
;MAALCDVNCLLSICYDRHVHHPQALAWLEQQDALSVGICRNTQLGLLRLLTNASVMIGDVCNLKQSWKVYDILMSDERFVFFVEPIDLEQHFRRYTASGRISPKLWQDAYLAAFACATKLHLVTFDGGFQQFKGLWLTLLGA
;
A
#
# COMPACT_ATOMS: atom_id res chain seq x y z
N MET A 1 -2.63 -13.94 9.38
CA MET A 1 -1.89 -13.77 8.15
C MET A 1 -1.63 -12.30 7.88
N ALA A 2 -0.42 -11.96 7.52
CA ALA A 2 -0.06 -10.57 7.32
C ALA A 2 -0.48 -10.05 5.93
N ALA A 3 -0.77 -8.77 5.87
CA ALA A 3 -1.18 -8.04 4.68
C ALA A 3 -0.14 -7.00 4.31
N LEU A 4 -0.03 -6.70 3.02
CA LEU A 4 0.69 -5.53 2.53
C LEU A 4 -0.35 -4.54 2.03
N CYS A 5 -0.40 -3.34 2.60
CA CYS A 5 -1.30 -2.30 2.13
C CYS A 5 -0.68 -1.54 0.96
N ASP A 6 -1.47 -1.26 -0.06
CA ASP A 6 -1.03 -0.32 -1.09
C ASP A 6 -1.10 1.13 -0.57
N VAL A 7 -0.60 2.05 -1.38
CA VAL A 7 -0.47 3.46 -0.97
C VAL A 7 -1.82 4.09 -0.66
N ASN A 8 -2.83 3.85 -1.51
CA ASN A 8 -4.16 4.42 -1.30
C ASN A 8 -4.85 3.86 -0.08
N CYS A 9 -4.64 2.58 0.23
CA CYS A 9 -5.14 1.98 1.44
C CYS A 9 -4.51 2.63 2.68
N LEU A 10 -3.20 2.86 2.66
CA LEU A 10 -2.50 3.55 3.75
C LEU A 10 -3.02 4.97 3.94
N LEU A 11 -3.19 5.72 2.85
CA LEU A 11 -3.75 7.06 2.93
C LEU A 11 -5.16 7.05 3.51
N SER A 12 -5.98 6.09 3.09
CA SER A 12 -7.36 5.95 3.60
C SER A 12 -7.38 5.70 5.11
N ILE A 13 -6.40 5.00 5.64
CA ILE A 13 -6.26 4.78 7.08
C ILE A 13 -5.84 6.06 7.80
N CYS A 14 -4.86 6.77 7.25
CA CYS A 14 -4.26 7.96 7.89
C CYS A 14 -5.11 9.22 7.79
N TYR A 15 -5.93 9.33 6.75
CA TYR A 15 -6.63 10.56 6.41
C TYR A 15 -8.13 10.40 6.63
N ASP A 16 -8.65 10.99 7.70
CA ASP A 16 -10.05 10.83 8.11
C ASP A 16 -11.07 11.44 7.15
N ARG A 17 -10.63 12.34 6.27
CA ARG A 17 -11.49 12.95 5.24
C ARG A 17 -11.45 12.20 3.91
N HIS A 18 -10.69 11.12 3.83
CA HIS A 18 -10.64 10.28 2.63
C HIS A 18 -11.98 9.56 2.44
N VAL A 19 -12.42 9.45 1.19
CA VAL A 19 -13.72 8.81 0.86
C VAL A 19 -13.81 7.36 1.36
N HIS A 20 -12.69 6.65 1.38
CA HIS A 20 -12.62 5.25 1.83
C HIS A 20 -12.20 5.09 3.29
N HIS A 21 -12.08 6.18 4.04
CA HIS A 21 -11.63 6.09 5.43
C HIS A 21 -12.47 5.15 6.29
N PRO A 22 -13.81 5.17 6.23
CA PRO A 22 -14.63 4.27 7.05
C PRO A 22 -14.38 2.80 6.76
N GLN A 23 -14.27 2.43 5.48
CA GLN A 23 -14.01 1.03 5.10
C GLN A 23 -12.59 0.59 5.49
N ALA A 24 -11.61 1.46 5.29
CA ALA A 24 -10.23 1.17 5.66
C ALA A 24 -10.09 0.98 7.17
N LEU A 25 -10.74 1.83 7.94
CA LEU A 25 -10.70 1.75 9.41
C LEU A 25 -11.40 0.48 9.91
N ALA A 26 -12.54 0.13 9.32
CA ALA A 26 -13.26 -1.09 9.67
C ALA A 26 -12.41 -2.34 9.39
N TRP A 27 -11.70 -2.36 8.27
CA TRP A 27 -10.78 -3.44 7.97
C TRP A 27 -9.62 -3.50 8.98
N LEU A 28 -9.02 -2.34 9.29
CA LEU A 28 -7.90 -2.25 10.22
C LEU A 28 -8.25 -2.75 11.62
N GLU A 29 -9.46 -2.45 12.09
CA GLU A 29 -9.92 -2.86 13.41
C GLU A 29 -9.94 -4.38 13.60
N GLN A 30 -9.96 -5.15 12.52
CA GLN A 30 -9.97 -6.61 12.57
C GLN A 30 -8.57 -7.22 12.44
N GLN A 31 -7.53 -6.40 12.37
CA GLN A 31 -6.19 -6.89 12.18
C GLN A 31 -5.45 -7.07 13.51
N ASP A 32 -4.56 -8.07 13.54
CA ASP A 32 -3.75 -8.39 14.71
C ASP A 32 -2.45 -7.59 14.75
N ALA A 33 -1.75 -7.68 15.87
CA ALA A 33 -0.41 -7.10 16.01
C ALA A 33 0.52 -7.64 14.92
N LEU A 34 1.36 -6.75 14.36
CA LEU A 34 2.37 -7.06 13.34
C LEU A 34 1.81 -7.73 12.08
N SER A 35 0.54 -7.46 11.75
CA SER A 35 -0.13 -8.09 10.62
C SER A 35 -0.37 -7.15 9.43
N VAL A 36 -0.05 -5.85 9.57
CA VAL A 36 -0.27 -4.86 8.51
C VAL A 36 1.07 -4.32 8.05
N GLY A 37 1.47 -4.71 6.84
CA GLY A 37 2.80 -4.43 6.33
C GLY A 37 2.91 -3.13 5.55
N ILE A 38 4.04 -2.48 5.73
CA ILE A 38 4.49 -1.35 4.94
C ILE A 38 5.88 -1.69 4.41
N CYS A 39 6.15 -1.35 3.17
CA CYS A 39 7.48 -1.45 2.59
C CYS A 39 7.97 -0.06 2.16
N ARG A 40 9.22 0.03 1.72
CA ARG A 40 9.80 1.32 1.32
C ARG A 40 8.99 2.00 0.21
N ASN A 41 8.52 1.22 -0.75
CA ASN A 41 7.71 1.76 -1.86
C ASN A 41 6.42 2.39 -1.35
N THR A 42 5.69 1.73 -0.45
CA THR A 42 4.43 2.25 0.07
C THR A 42 4.64 3.40 1.06
N GLN A 43 5.71 3.36 1.84
CA GLN A 43 6.12 4.49 2.68
C GLN A 43 6.34 5.74 1.82
N LEU A 44 7.16 5.61 0.79
CA LEU A 44 7.46 6.73 -0.11
C LEU A 44 6.20 7.24 -0.79
N GLY A 45 5.35 6.34 -1.25
CA GLY A 45 4.07 6.70 -1.87
C GLY A 45 3.15 7.47 -0.94
N LEU A 46 3.04 7.03 0.30
CA LEU A 46 2.24 7.72 1.31
C LEU A 46 2.76 9.14 1.57
N LEU A 47 4.08 9.28 1.77
CA LEU A 47 4.69 10.58 2.00
C LEU A 47 4.46 11.52 0.82
N ARG A 48 4.53 11.02 -0.41
CA ARG A 48 4.24 11.81 -1.62
C ARG A 48 2.79 12.28 -1.67
N LEU A 49 1.83 11.41 -1.33
CA LEU A 49 0.42 11.80 -1.31
C LEU A 49 0.13 12.84 -0.23
N LEU A 50 0.70 12.69 0.96
CA LEU A 50 0.51 13.63 2.05
C LEU A 50 1.02 15.04 1.71
N THR A 51 2.02 15.15 0.85
CA THR A 51 2.57 16.42 0.40
C THR A 51 2.01 16.92 -0.92
N ASN A 52 1.00 16.22 -1.47
CA ASN A 52 0.39 16.57 -2.74
C ASN A 52 -0.86 17.41 -2.50
N ALA A 53 -0.81 18.70 -2.85
CA ALA A 53 -1.90 19.65 -2.62
C ALA A 53 -3.17 19.25 -3.38
N SER A 54 -3.04 18.64 -4.56
CA SER A 54 -4.21 18.19 -5.35
C SER A 54 -4.94 17.03 -4.70
N VAL A 55 -4.23 16.20 -3.94
CA VAL A 55 -4.80 15.04 -3.23
C VAL A 55 -5.40 15.49 -1.89
N MET A 56 -4.64 16.26 -1.11
CA MET A 56 -4.98 16.62 0.26
C MET A 56 -5.83 17.89 0.36
N ILE A 57 -5.93 18.63 -0.71
CA ILE A 57 -6.70 19.88 -0.82
C ILE A 57 -6.33 20.85 0.31
N GLY A 58 -7.18 21.13 1.28
CA GLY A 58 -6.85 22.02 2.39
C GLY A 58 -6.00 21.42 3.50
N ASP A 59 -5.65 20.14 3.40
CA ASP A 59 -4.98 19.40 4.47
C ASP A 59 -3.55 18.98 4.09
N VAL A 60 -2.97 19.58 3.06
CA VAL A 60 -1.63 19.21 2.59
C VAL A 60 -0.60 19.37 3.71
N CYS A 61 0.27 18.38 3.85
CA CYS A 61 1.33 18.37 4.84
C CYS A 61 2.65 18.88 4.22
N ASN A 62 3.48 19.53 5.02
CA ASN A 62 4.88 19.74 4.65
C ASN A 62 5.68 18.45 4.95
N LEU A 63 6.98 18.44 4.62
CA LEU A 63 7.80 17.24 4.80
C LEU A 63 7.86 16.80 6.25
N LYS A 64 8.02 17.73 7.17
CA LYS A 64 8.10 17.44 8.61
C LYS A 64 6.79 16.87 9.13
N GLN A 65 5.66 17.45 8.73
CA GLN A 65 4.34 16.98 9.12
C GLN A 65 4.05 15.57 8.56
N SER A 66 4.51 15.30 7.35
CA SER A 66 4.32 13.99 6.73
C SER A 66 5.04 12.89 7.49
N TRP A 67 6.27 13.15 7.94
CA TRP A 67 6.99 12.20 8.80
C TRP A 67 6.26 11.97 10.11
N LYS A 68 5.66 13.01 10.67
CA LYS A 68 4.89 12.88 11.91
C LYS A 68 3.67 11.97 11.72
N VAL A 69 2.96 12.10 10.60
CA VAL A 69 1.84 11.21 10.27
C VAL A 69 2.32 9.77 10.15
N TYR A 70 3.43 9.55 9.45
CA TYR A 70 4.01 8.22 9.30
C TYR A 70 4.42 7.63 10.65
N ASP A 71 5.05 8.41 11.52
CA ASP A 71 5.50 7.94 12.83
C ASP A 71 4.31 7.54 13.71
N ILE A 72 3.21 8.29 13.66
CA ILE A 72 1.99 7.95 14.37
C ILE A 72 1.43 6.62 13.85
N LEU A 73 1.40 6.44 12.53
CA LEU A 73 0.95 5.19 11.93
C LEU A 73 1.79 4.01 12.42
N MET A 74 3.11 4.14 12.39
CA MET A 74 4.02 3.07 12.79
C MET A 74 4.06 2.84 14.30
N SER A 75 3.54 3.76 15.12
CA SER A 75 3.39 3.55 16.55
C SER A 75 2.25 2.60 16.89
N ASP A 76 1.35 2.34 15.95
CA ASP A 76 0.28 1.37 16.11
C ASP A 76 0.88 -0.04 16.02
N GLU A 77 0.61 -0.88 17.02
CA GLU A 77 1.20 -2.21 17.15
C GLU A 77 0.87 -3.15 15.99
N ARG A 78 -0.15 -2.86 15.18
CA ARG A 78 -0.56 -3.68 14.05
C ARG A 78 0.39 -3.55 12.86
N PHE A 79 1.11 -2.42 12.77
CA PHE A 79 1.95 -2.13 11.62
C PHE A 79 3.37 -2.67 11.78
N VAL A 80 3.93 -3.14 10.67
CA VAL A 80 5.30 -3.66 10.62
C VAL A 80 5.93 -3.29 9.27
N PHE A 81 7.22 -2.94 9.30
CA PHE A 81 7.96 -2.61 8.08
C PHE A 81 8.64 -3.88 7.54
N PHE A 82 8.36 -4.19 6.27
CA PHE A 82 9.00 -5.31 5.57
C PHE A 82 10.10 -4.80 4.64
N VAL A 83 11.27 -5.41 4.74
CA VAL A 83 12.35 -5.16 3.79
C VAL A 83 12.10 -5.94 2.51
N GLU A 84 12.66 -5.46 1.40
CA GLU A 84 12.49 -6.10 0.11
C GLU A 84 13.03 -7.53 0.13
N PRO A 85 12.21 -8.53 -0.26
CA PRO A 85 12.66 -9.91 -0.31
C PRO A 85 13.67 -10.13 -1.44
N ILE A 86 14.59 -11.06 -1.21
CA ILE A 86 15.71 -11.30 -2.12
C ILE A 86 15.24 -11.84 -3.49
N ASP A 87 14.12 -12.54 -3.53
CA ASP A 87 13.58 -13.15 -4.75
C ASP A 87 12.49 -12.29 -5.42
N LEU A 88 12.38 -11.01 -5.05
CA LEU A 88 11.36 -10.13 -5.60
C LEU A 88 11.46 -10.02 -7.12
N GLU A 89 12.67 -9.86 -7.66
CA GLU A 89 12.86 -9.51 -9.07
C GLU A 89 12.29 -10.57 -10.02
N GLN A 90 12.35 -11.86 -9.68
CA GLN A 90 11.79 -12.90 -10.54
C GLN A 90 10.27 -12.75 -10.68
N HIS A 91 9.56 -12.42 -9.60
CA HIS A 91 8.13 -12.17 -9.63
C HIS A 91 7.81 -10.87 -10.38
N PHE A 92 8.62 -9.85 -10.14
CA PHE A 92 8.47 -8.54 -10.78
C PHE A 92 8.62 -8.65 -12.30
N ARG A 93 9.64 -9.38 -12.77
CA ARG A 93 9.85 -9.62 -14.20
C ARG A 93 8.69 -10.39 -14.81
N ARG A 94 8.17 -11.38 -14.11
CA ARG A 94 7.03 -12.17 -14.58
C ARG A 94 5.80 -11.29 -14.79
N TYR A 95 5.52 -10.37 -13.88
CA TYR A 95 4.36 -9.49 -13.97
C TYR A 95 4.51 -8.37 -15.01
N THR A 96 5.71 -8.13 -15.48
CA THR A 96 6.00 -7.09 -16.48
C THR A 96 6.51 -7.65 -17.80
N ALA A 97 6.30 -8.94 -18.05
CA ALA A 97 6.84 -9.65 -19.22
C ALA A 97 5.90 -9.57 -20.43
N SER A 98 5.21 -8.46 -20.65
CA SER A 98 4.32 -8.26 -21.79
C SER A 98 4.87 -7.19 -22.73
N GLY A 99 4.32 -7.14 -23.95
CA GLY A 99 4.67 -6.10 -24.92
C GLY A 99 3.91 -4.80 -24.72
N ARG A 100 3.10 -4.67 -23.66
CA ARG A 100 2.31 -3.46 -23.41
C ARG A 100 3.20 -2.27 -23.07
N ILE A 101 2.71 -1.08 -23.44
CA ILE A 101 3.31 0.18 -23.02
C ILE A 101 2.45 0.74 -21.88
N SER A 102 2.95 0.64 -20.66
CA SER A 102 2.20 1.04 -19.47
C SER A 102 3.15 1.54 -18.37
N PRO A 103 3.41 2.86 -18.33
CA PRO A 103 4.29 3.44 -17.30
C PRO A 103 3.78 3.20 -15.87
N LYS A 104 2.47 3.13 -15.68
CA LYS A 104 1.88 2.94 -14.37
C LYS A 104 2.00 1.51 -13.85
N LEU A 105 2.20 0.55 -14.77
CA LEU A 105 2.25 -0.85 -14.38
C LEU A 105 3.44 -1.18 -13.49
N TRP A 106 4.54 -0.48 -13.65
CA TRP A 106 5.77 -0.77 -12.89
C TRP A 106 5.53 -0.79 -11.38
N GLN A 107 4.85 0.22 -10.87
CA GLN A 107 4.64 0.32 -9.42
C GLN A 107 3.67 -0.74 -8.90
N ASP A 108 2.57 -0.96 -9.61
CA ASP A 108 1.59 -1.97 -9.23
C ASP A 108 2.19 -3.38 -9.31
N ALA A 109 2.94 -3.66 -10.37
CA ALA A 109 3.62 -4.95 -10.53
C ALA A 109 4.67 -5.17 -9.44
N TYR A 110 5.38 -4.11 -9.03
CA TYR A 110 6.33 -4.20 -7.92
C TYR A 110 5.62 -4.62 -6.62
N LEU A 111 4.50 -3.99 -6.29
CA LEU A 111 3.75 -4.34 -5.08
C LEU A 111 3.19 -5.75 -5.14
N ALA A 112 2.67 -6.15 -6.31
CA ALA A 112 2.18 -7.52 -6.51
C ALA A 112 3.31 -8.53 -6.34
N ALA A 113 4.48 -8.24 -6.91
CA ALA A 113 5.67 -9.08 -6.78
C ALA A 113 6.14 -9.18 -5.32
N PHE A 114 6.13 -8.05 -4.61
CA PHE A 114 6.50 -8.01 -3.19
C PHE A 114 5.58 -8.90 -2.37
N ALA A 115 4.28 -8.78 -2.56
CA ALA A 115 3.30 -9.60 -1.85
C ALA A 115 3.49 -11.09 -2.16
N CYS A 116 3.69 -11.45 -3.42
CA CYS A 116 3.95 -12.84 -3.80
C CYS A 116 5.22 -13.40 -3.15
N ALA A 117 6.31 -12.64 -3.21
CA ALA A 117 7.61 -13.09 -2.69
C ALA A 117 7.59 -13.25 -1.17
N THR A 118 6.85 -12.41 -0.47
CA THR A 118 6.74 -12.45 1.00
C THR A 118 5.57 -13.30 1.49
N LYS A 119 4.75 -13.81 0.58
CA LYS A 119 3.54 -14.59 0.89
C LYS A 119 2.53 -13.80 1.73
N LEU A 120 2.44 -12.51 1.43
CA LEU A 120 1.44 -11.62 2.01
C LEU A 120 0.26 -11.49 1.06
N HIS A 121 -0.93 -11.18 1.58
CA HIS A 121 -1.98 -10.71 0.70
C HIS A 121 -1.88 -9.20 0.54
N LEU A 122 -2.19 -8.71 -0.67
CA LEU A 122 -2.21 -7.28 -0.94
C LEU A 122 -3.61 -6.75 -0.65
N VAL A 123 -3.69 -5.68 0.13
CA VAL A 123 -4.96 -5.03 0.48
C VAL A 123 -5.04 -3.70 -0.26
N THR A 124 -6.12 -3.51 -1.01
CA THR A 124 -6.27 -2.36 -1.89
C THR A 124 -7.75 -2.04 -2.13
N PHE A 125 -8.01 -0.81 -2.56
CA PHE A 125 -9.31 -0.40 -3.12
C PHE A 125 -9.31 -0.47 -4.64
N ASP A 126 -8.17 -0.76 -5.28
CA ASP A 126 -8.00 -0.71 -6.73
C ASP A 126 -8.17 -2.09 -7.35
N GLY A 127 -9.24 -2.25 -8.14
CA GLY A 127 -9.52 -3.50 -8.87
C GLY A 127 -8.49 -3.83 -9.95
N GLY A 128 -7.65 -2.89 -10.35
CA GLY A 128 -6.59 -3.12 -11.33
C GLY A 128 -5.59 -4.18 -10.92
N PHE A 129 -5.42 -4.43 -9.63
CA PHE A 129 -4.54 -5.49 -9.12
C PHE A 129 -5.04 -6.90 -9.45
N GLN A 130 -6.30 -7.05 -9.85
CA GLN A 130 -6.84 -8.35 -10.26
C GLN A 130 -6.16 -8.92 -11.50
N GLN A 131 -5.45 -8.10 -12.26
CA GLN A 131 -4.71 -8.56 -13.44
C GLN A 131 -3.50 -9.44 -13.13
N PHE A 132 -3.01 -9.42 -11.89
CA PHE A 132 -1.79 -10.15 -11.51
C PHE A 132 -2.13 -11.58 -11.06
N LYS A 133 -1.79 -12.58 -11.88
CA LYS A 133 -2.08 -13.98 -11.58
C LYS A 133 -1.24 -14.48 -10.41
N GLY A 134 -1.90 -15.20 -9.52
CA GLY A 134 -1.23 -15.77 -8.35
C GLY A 134 -1.07 -14.80 -7.20
N LEU A 135 -1.49 -13.55 -7.37
CA LEU A 135 -1.52 -12.58 -6.29
C LEU A 135 -2.69 -12.89 -5.36
N TRP A 136 -2.39 -13.00 -4.09
CA TRP A 136 -3.42 -13.07 -3.06
C TRP A 136 -3.90 -11.65 -2.76
N LEU A 137 -5.14 -11.35 -3.11
CA LEU A 137 -5.67 -10.00 -3.11
C LEU A 137 -6.88 -9.89 -2.19
N THR A 138 -6.90 -8.87 -1.34
CA THR A 138 -8.08 -8.43 -0.61
C THR A 138 -8.51 -7.09 -1.18
N LEU A 139 -9.61 -7.08 -1.91
CA LEU A 139 -10.16 -5.87 -2.50
C LEU A 139 -11.20 -5.27 -1.56
N LEU A 140 -10.94 -4.08 -1.05
CA LEU A 140 -11.84 -3.37 -0.14
C LEU A 140 -12.79 -2.48 -0.92
N GLY A 141 -13.92 -2.16 -0.30
CA GLY A 141 -14.86 -1.17 -0.81
C GLY A 141 -15.56 -1.60 -2.09
N ALA A 142 -16.60 -2.29 -2.02
CA ALA A 142 -17.39 -2.67 -3.19
C ALA A 142 -18.16 -1.46 -3.76
#